data_d4eb5906b29b45742c568cc7ebbcfd04
#
_entry.id   d4eb5906b29b45742c568cc7ebbcfd04
#
_cell.length_a   1.000
_cell.length_b   1.000
_cell.length_c   1.000
_cell.angle_alpha   90.00
_cell.angle_beta   90.00
_cell.angle_gamma   90.00
#
_symmetry.space_group_name_H-M   'P 1'
#
loop_
_entity.id
_entity.type
_entity.pdbx_description
1 polymer ?
#
loop_
_entity_poly.entity_id
_entity_poly.type
_entity_poly.pdbx_seq_one_letter_code
_entity_poly.pdbx_strand_id
1 'polypeptide(L)'
;MNERSYKEIWMRRILMTVAAGVAVAAFQSAAVAGAEDDMKAAGCVNCHEVDKKKVGPSFKDISAKYKGKKVEDVTAGMKGKPVHKAALAKTNDASLKGMLEWIQTK
;
A
#
# COMPACT_ATOMS: atom_id res chain seq x y z
N MET A 1 -34.32 19.08 -31.10
CA MET A 1 -32.87 19.16 -30.78
C MET A 1 -32.08 18.82 -32.01
N ASN A 2 -31.18 19.70 -32.42
CA ASN A 2 -30.36 19.55 -33.62
C ASN A 2 -29.24 18.51 -33.35
N GLU A 3 -28.92 17.65 -34.30
CA GLU A 3 -27.89 16.59 -34.21
C GLU A 3 -26.49 17.15 -33.76
N ARG A 4 -26.19 18.40 -34.10
CA ARG A 4 -24.96 19.07 -33.64
C ARG A 4 -24.91 19.23 -32.12
N SER A 5 -26.02 19.59 -31.50
CA SER A 5 -26.10 19.78 -30.05
C SER A 5 -25.91 18.49 -29.29
N TYR A 6 -26.40 17.38 -29.84
CA TYR A 6 -26.26 16.05 -29.21
C TYR A 6 -24.82 15.53 -29.22
N LYS A 7 -24.09 15.75 -30.31
CA LYS A 7 -22.69 15.33 -30.44
C LYS A 7 -21.75 16.11 -29.51
N GLU A 8 -22.01 17.40 -29.30
CA GLU A 8 -21.20 18.23 -28.40
C GLU A 8 -21.42 17.86 -26.91
N ILE A 9 -22.64 17.53 -26.54
CA ILE A 9 -22.97 17.10 -25.17
C ILE A 9 -22.35 15.74 -24.87
N TRP A 10 -22.36 14.83 -25.85
CA TRP A 10 -21.74 13.51 -25.70
C TRP A 10 -20.23 13.59 -25.59
N MET A 11 -19.58 14.38 -26.42
CA MET A 11 -18.13 14.58 -26.36
C MET A 11 -17.67 15.24 -25.05
N ARG A 12 -18.42 16.19 -24.53
CA ARG A 12 -18.11 16.81 -23.24
C ARG A 12 -18.25 15.83 -22.06
N ARG A 13 -19.20 14.94 -22.10
CA ARG A 13 -19.39 13.92 -21.06
C ARG A 13 -18.30 12.85 -21.08
N ILE A 14 -17.83 12.45 -22.25
CA ILE A 14 -16.74 11.46 -22.40
C ILE A 14 -15.41 12.05 -21.96
N LEU A 15 -15.12 13.33 -22.23
CA LEU A 15 -13.90 14.00 -21.81
C LEU A 15 -13.82 14.21 -20.28
N MET A 16 -14.95 14.38 -19.59
CA MET A 16 -14.96 14.53 -18.13
C MET A 16 -14.72 13.20 -17.38
N THR A 17 -15.10 12.07 -17.96
CA THR A 17 -14.91 10.77 -17.31
C THR A 17 -13.49 10.22 -17.40
N VAL A 18 -12.72 10.60 -18.42
CA VAL A 18 -11.33 10.16 -18.60
C VAL A 18 -10.36 10.90 -17.65
N ALA A 19 -10.63 12.14 -17.32
CA ALA A 19 -9.77 12.92 -16.42
C ALA A 19 -9.81 12.44 -14.96
N ALA A 20 -10.93 11.90 -14.48
CA ALA A 20 -11.08 11.40 -13.12
C ALA A 20 -10.36 10.06 -12.89
N GLY A 21 -10.28 9.20 -13.91
CA GLY A 21 -9.63 7.89 -13.80
C GLY A 21 -8.10 7.95 -13.68
N VAL A 22 -7.47 8.91 -14.34
CA VAL A 22 -6.00 9.08 -14.34
C VAL A 22 -5.50 9.61 -12.99
N ALA A 23 -6.25 10.48 -12.33
CA ALA A 23 -5.87 11.04 -11.02
C ALA A 23 -5.86 9.98 -9.91
N VAL A 24 -6.78 9.00 -9.94
CA VAL A 24 -6.86 7.93 -8.94
C VAL A 24 -5.70 6.94 -9.08
N ALA A 25 -5.28 6.60 -10.29
CA ALA A 25 -4.15 5.71 -10.53
C ALA A 25 -2.80 6.32 -10.09
N ALA A 26 -2.59 7.62 -10.28
CA ALA A 26 -1.40 8.33 -9.83
C ALA A 26 -1.29 8.39 -8.30
N PHE A 27 -2.40 8.49 -7.58
CA PHE A 27 -2.44 8.50 -6.11
C PHE A 27 -2.05 7.14 -5.50
N GLN A 28 -2.44 6.02 -6.12
CA GLN A 28 -2.09 4.67 -5.67
C GLN A 28 -0.60 4.37 -5.88
N SER A 29 0.01 4.85 -6.97
CA SER A 29 1.43 4.65 -7.26
C SER A 29 2.34 5.39 -6.26
N ALA A 30 1.95 6.59 -5.81
CA ALA A 30 2.71 7.37 -4.83
C ALA A 30 2.72 6.72 -3.43
N ALA A 31 1.61 6.09 -3.00
CA ALA A 31 1.52 5.40 -1.71
C ALA A 31 2.42 4.14 -1.65
N VAL A 32 2.55 3.41 -2.76
CA VAL A 32 3.40 2.21 -2.84
C VAL A 32 4.89 2.58 -2.87
N ALA A 33 5.29 3.67 -3.54
CA ALA A 33 6.68 4.11 -3.62
C ALA A 33 7.25 4.55 -2.26
N GLY A 34 6.44 5.16 -1.38
CA GLY A 34 6.87 5.60 -0.04
C GLY A 34 7.04 4.46 0.97
N ALA A 35 6.38 3.32 0.76
CA ALA A 35 6.38 2.20 1.71
C ALA A 35 7.78 1.56 1.89
N GLU A 36 8.55 1.41 0.83
CA GLU A 36 9.92 0.85 0.91
C GLU A 36 10.86 1.76 1.69
N ASP A 37 10.79 3.07 1.48
CA ASP A 37 11.59 4.03 2.20
C ASP A 37 11.20 4.09 3.68
N ASP A 38 9.92 4.02 3.99
CA ASP A 38 9.41 3.94 5.35
C ASP A 38 9.89 2.66 6.06
N MET A 39 9.94 1.53 5.35
CA MET A 39 10.48 0.28 5.89
C MET A 39 11.96 0.37 6.23
N LYS A 40 12.76 1.00 5.39
CA LYS A 40 14.17 1.24 5.65
C LYS A 40 14.36 2.14 6.86
N ALA A 41 13.61 3.23 6.93
CA ALA A 41 13.66 4.17 8.04
C ALA A 41 13.23 3.54 9.38
N ALA A 42 12.24 2.67 9.38
CA ALA A 42 11.79 1.94 10.57
C ALA A 42 12.68 0.75 10.94
N GLY A 43 13.60 0.34 10.07
CA GLY A 43 14.52 -0.77 10.31
C GLY A 43 13.93 -2.16 10.04
N CYS A 44 12.79 -2.26 9.36
CA CYS A 44 12.15 -3.54 9.01
C CYS A 44 13.07 -4.44 8.19
N VAL A 45 13.82 -3.86 7.26
CA VAL A 45 14.76 -4.56 6.36
C VAL A 45 15.99 -5.14 7.06
N ASN A 46 16.23 -4.80 8.32
CA ASN A 46 17.32 -5.39 9.11
C ASN A 46 17.02 -6.85 9.48
N CYS A 47 15.75 -7.21 9.59
CA CYS A 47 15.31 -8.54 10.00
C CYS A 47 14.47 -9.28 8.95
N HIS A 48 13.96 -8.58 7.93
CA HIS A 48 13.11 -9.12 6.88
C HIS A 48 13.65 -8.79 5.50
N GLU A 49 13.52 -9.73 4.57
CA GLU A 49 13.73 -9.54 3.13
C GLU A 49 12.47 -9.93 2.37
N VAL A 50 12.38 -9.54 1.09
CA VAL A 50 11.21 -9.84 0.25
C VAL A 50 11.08 -11.34 0.02
N ASP A 51 12.16 -11.99 -0.40
CA ASP A 51 12.16 -13.38 -0.88
C ASP A 51 12.79 -14.39 0.07
N LYS A 52 13.62 -13.95 1.00
CA LYS A 52 14.45 -14.82 1.84
C LYS A 52 14.13 -14.64 3.31
N LYS A 53 14.12 -15.73 4.04
CA LYS A 53 14.14 -15.71 5.50
C LYS A 53 15.48 -15.15 5.99
N LYS A 54 15.40 -14.24 6.95
CA LYS A 54 16.56 -13.66 7.63
C LYS A 54 16.46 -13.91 9.14
N VAL A 55 16.48 -12.87 9.96
CA VAL A 55 16.13 -12.98 11.40
C VAL A 55 14.65 -13.27 11.55
N GLY A 56 13.81 -12.58 10.77
CA GLY A 56 12.37 -12.83 10.67
C GLY A 56 11.98 -13.50 9.36
N PRO A 57 10.71 -13.86 9.18
CA PRO A 57 10.20 -14.44 7.94
C PRO A 57 10.31 -13.46 6.78
N SER A 58 10.34 -13.97 5.54
CA SER A 58 10.29 -13.13 4.34
C SER A 58 8.96 -12.38 4.23
N PHE A 59 8.94 -11.27 3.52
CA PHE A 59 7.70 -10.54 3.26
C PHE A 59 6.70 -11.38 2.45
N LYS A 60 7.16 -12.24 1.56
CA LYS A 60 6.31 -13.19 0.85
C LYS A 60 5.64 -14.18 1.78
N ASP A 61 6.34 -14.72 2.76
CA ASP A 61 5.77 -15.62 3.76
C ASP A 61 4.76 -14.91 4.65
N ILE A 62 5.06 -13.68 5.05
CA ILE A 62 4.12 -12.84 5.80
C ILE A 62 2.86 -12.55 4.98
N SER A 63 3.01 -12.21 3.72
CA SER A 63 1.89 -11.98 2.79
C SER A 63 1.00 -13.23 2.66
N ALA A 64 1.61 -14.39 2.50
CA ALA A 64 0.88 -15.66 2.41
C ALA A 64 0.13 -15.98 3.70
N LYS A 65 0.77 -15.78 4.87
CA LYS A 65 0.17 -16.03 6.18
C LYS A 65 -1.05 -15.15 6.48
N TYR A 66 -0.98 -13.89 6.08
CA TYR A 66 -2.04 -12.90 6.34
C TYR A 66 -2.91 -12.60 5.11
N LYS A 67 -2.89 -13.47 4.10
CA LYS A 67 -3.71 -13.34 2.91
C LYS A 67 -5.19 -13.27 3.27
N GLY A 68 -5.88 -12.23 2.78
CA GLY A 68 -7.29 -11.99 3.07
C GLY A 68 -7.59 -11.42 4.45
N LYS A 69 -6.58 -11.19 5.29
CA LYS A 69 -6.71 -10.54 6.59
C LYS A 69 -6.58 -9.02 6.47
N LYS A 70 -7.21 -8.32 7.38
CA LYS A 70 -7.14 -6.86 7.46
C LYS A 70 -5.77 -6.41 7.99
N VAL A 71 -5.34 -5.21 7.57
CA VAL A 71 -4.09 -4.59 8.05
C VAL A 71 -4.09 -4.46 9.57
N GLU A 72 -5.23 -4.19 10.18
CA GLU A 72 -5.38 -4.10 11.63
C GLU A 72 -5.04 -5.40 12.36
N ASP A 73 -5.39 -6.53 11.78
CA ASP A 73 -5.06 -7.86 12.34
C ASP A 73 -3.55 -8.12 12.28
N VAL A 74 -2.90 -7.74 11.18
CA VAL A 74 -1.45 -7.83 11.03
C VAL A 74 -0.74 -6.91 12.03
N THR A 75 -1.22 -5.70 12.18
CA THR A 75 -0.72 -4.72 13.16
C THR A 75 -0.80 -5.26 14.58
N ALA A 76 -1.93 -5.85 14.96
CA ALA A 76 -2.11 -6.47 16.27
C ALA A 76 -1.10 -7.62 16.50
N GLY A 77 -0.88 -8.46 15.50
CA GLY A 77 0.13 -9.52 15.52
C GLY A 77 1.56 -9.00 15.69
N MET A 78 1.90 -7.88 15.05
CA MET A 78 3.20 -7.22 15.22
C MET A 78 3.38 -6.66 16.62
N LYS A 79 2.41 -5.92 17.12
CA LYS A 79 2.44 -5.30 18.47
C LYS A 79 2.55 -6.32 19.58
N GLY A 80 2.03 -7.52 19.38
CA GLY A 80 2.15 -8.62 20.32
C GLY A 80 3.55 -9.23 20.45
N LYS A 81 4.47 -8.90 19.56
CA LYS A 81 5.86 -9.41 19.58
C LYS A 81 6.83 -8.33 20.00
N PRO A 82 7.57 -8.52 21.13
CA PRO A 82 8.51 -7.51 21.66
C PRO A 82 9.60 -7.09 20.67
N VAL A 83 9.99 -7.95 19.75
CA VAL A 83 11.02 -7.66 18.73
C VAL A 83 10.66 -6.51 17.80
N HIS A 84 9.38 -6.20 17.64
CA HIS A 84 8.91 -5.09 16.81
C HIS A 84 8.86 -3.74 17.54
N LYS A 85 9.08 -3.70 18.82
CA LYS A 85 8.96 -2.48 19.64
C LYS A 85 9.82 -1.33 19.11
N ALA A 86 11.06 -1.61 18.77
CA ALA A 86 12.00 -0.59 18.27
C ALA A 86 11.58 -0.05 16.88
N ALA A 87 11.10 -0.91 15.98
CA ALA A 87 10.61 -0.51 14.68
C ALA A 87 9.31 0.30 14.77
N LEU A 88 8.39 -0.12 15.62
CA LEU A 88 7.13 0.58 15.86
C LEU A 88 7.32 1.96 16.47
N ALA A 89 8.37 2.16 17.28
CA ALA A 89 8.72 3.47 17.83
C ALA A 89 9.23 4.46 16.77
N LYS A 90 9.72 3.98 15.64
CA LYS A 90 10.26 4.78 14.53
C LYS A 90 9.25 5.06 13.42
N THR A 91 8.02 4.64 13.56
CA THR A 91 6.97 4.81 12.55
C THR A 91 5.68 5.31 13.19
N ASN A 92 4.73 5.72 12.36
CA ASN A 92 3.39 6.11 12.78
C ASN A 92 2.35 5.18 12.14
N ASP A 93 1.09 5.27 12.60
CA ASP A 93 0.03 4.38 12.14
C ASP A 93 -0.24 4.49 10.64
N ALA A 94 -0.15 5.68 10.05
CA ALA A 94 -0.36 5.89 8.62
C ALA A 94 0.75 5.24 7.77
N SER A 95 2.01 5.43 8.15
CA SER A 95 3.16 4.81 7.48
C SER A 95 3.16 3.29 7.67
N LEU A 96 2.82 2.82 8.85
CA LEU A 96 2.72 1.38 9.13
C LEU A 96 1.64 0.72 8.27
N LYS A 97 0.48 1.33 8.14
CA LYS A 97 -0.58 0.85 7.25
C LYS A 97 -0.10 0.72 5.82
N GLY A 98 0.55 1.74 5.28
CA GLY A 98 1.12 1.72 3.93
C GLY A 98 2.16 0.63 3.73
N MET A 99 3.04 0.42 4.71
CA MET A 99 4.04 -0.66 4.68
C MET A 99 3.40 -2.04 4.68
N LEU A 100 2.38 -2.27 5.52
CA LEU A 100 1.68 -3.56 5.58
C LEU A 100 0.87 -3.85 4.32
N GLU A 101 0.23 -2.84 3.74
CA GLU A 101 -0.44 -2.95 2.44
C GLU A 101 0.56 -3.34 1.34
N TRP A 102 1.74 -2.74 1.33
CA TRP A 102 2.81 -3.09 0.40
C TRP A 102 3.29 -4.54 0.59
N ILE A 103 3.48 -4.99 1.82
CA ILE A 103 3.84 -6.39 2.12
C ILE A 103 2.79 -7.35 1.57
N GLN A 104 1.52 -7.04 1.70
CA GLN A 104 0.43 -7.87 1.19
C GLN A 104 0.39 -7.99 -0.34
N THR A 105 1.13 -7.17 -1.07
CA THR A 105 1.27 -7.27 -2.53
C THR A 105 2.35 -8.28 -2.98
N LYS A 106 3.11 -8.88 -2.07
CA LYS A 106 4.24 -9.80 -2.38
C LYS A 106 3.82 -11.29 -2.43
#